data_93578f5b2470426b4d05a7283c99fb5e
#
_entry.id   93578f5b2470426b4d05a7283c99fb5e
#
_cell.length_a   1.000
_cell.length_b   1.000
_cell.length_c   1.000
_cell.angle_alpha   90.00
_cell.angle_beta   90.00
_cell.angle_gamma   90.00
#
_symmetry.space_group_name_H-M   'P 1'
#
loop_
_entity.id
_entity.type
_entity.pdbx_description
1 polymer ?
#
loop_
_entity_poly.entity_id
_entity_poly.type
_entity_poly.pdbx_seq_one_letter_code
_entity_poly.pdbx_strand_id
1 'polypeptide(L)'
;MLINYVRRGEGKPLLLVHGLGSSWRSWQTILNPLAAERAVVAIDLPGFGKSPSLAGEVSVRTLSNAVAQFLSEHDLLGTDAVGSSLGARLVLELARRGGVLGSVVSLGPGGFWGGWERYIYQSSICFSRRLVRSLQFAMPSITGHEWSRKLLLAQFSAQAARLSPSLVLEEMRSYASAESFSLMLRDLVRGAPQEGLAIGSMAKPLVIGWGRLDRVCLPRQAARAQQLFPDARLHWFERCGHFPHWDAPEETARLILETTSD
;
A
#
# COMPACT_ATOMS: atom_id res chain seq x y z
N MET A 1 -5.78 -20.61 -2.03
CA MET A 1 -5.10 -20.14 -0.79
C MET A 1 -6.05 -19.21 -0.03
N LEU A 2 -6.13 -19.29 1.32
CA LEU A 2 -7.08 -18.47 2.09
C LEU A 2 -6.54 -17.03 2.26
N ILE A 3 -6.99 -16.09 1.43
CA ILE A 3 -6.79 -14.65 1.62
C ILE A 3 -8.08 -14.07 2.19
N ASN A 4 -7.98 -13.39 3.35
CA ASN A 4 -9.11 -12.65 3.91
C ASN A 4 -9.35 -11.38 3.09
N TYR A 5 -10.60 -11.09 2.82
CA TYR A 5 -10.99 -9.88 2.07
C TYR A 5 -12.37 -9.38 2.47
N VAL A 6 -12.66 -8.16 2.11
CA VAL A 6 -14.00 -7.57 2.15
C VAL A 6 -14.40 -7.14 0.75
N ARG A 7 -15.68 -7.31 0.45
CA ARG A 7 -16.28 -6.81 -0.79
C ARG A 7 -17.35 -5.77 -0.45
N ARG A 8 -17.30 -4.63 -1.16
CA ARG A 8 -18.25 -3.52 -0.99
C ARG A 8 -18.60 -2.91 -2.34
N GLY A 9 -19.86 -2.48 -2.49
CA GLY A 9 -20.36 -1.89 -3.74
C GLY A 9 -20.61 -2.93 -4.83
N GLU A 10 -21.01 -2.44 -5.99
CA GLU A 10 -21.36 -3.21 -7.19
C GLU A 10 -20.66 -2.64 -8.42
N GLY A 11 -20.74 -3.34 -9.56
CA GLY A 11 -20.16 -2.92 -10.83
C GLY A 11 -18.77 -3.50 -11.11
N LYS A 12 -17.95 -2.76 -11.88
CA LYS A 12 -16.62 -3.21 -12.32
C LYS A 12 -15.70 -3.43 -11.11
N PRO A 13 -15.01 -4.57 -10.98
CA PRO A 13 -14.17 -4.87 -9.83
C PRO A 13 -12.99 -3.89 -9.67
N LEU A 14 -12.61 -3.59 -8.42
CA LEU A 14 -11.45 -2.80 -8.06
C LEU A 14 -10.73 -3.45 -6.87
N LEU A 15 -9.51 -3.93 -7.08
CA LEU A 15 -8.69 -4.52 -6.05
C LEU A 15 -7.95 -3.46 -5.23
N LEU A 16 -7.96 -3.55 -3.89
CA LEU A 16 -7.16 -2.71 -3.00
C LEU A 16 -6.15 -3.56 -2.22
N VAL A 17 -4.87 -3.21 -2.31
CA VAL A 17 -3.74 -3.93 -1.69
C VAL A 17 -3.00 -3.02 -0.72
N HIS A 18 -3.05 -3.34 0.57
CA HIS A 18 -2.49 -2.52 1.65
C HIS A 18 -0.96 -2.58 1.77
N GLY A 19 -0.40 -1.71 2.62
CA GLY A 19 1.04 -1.60 2.92
C GLY A 19 1.55 -2.60 3.95
N LEU A 20 2.86 -2.54 4.23
CA LEU A 20 3.55 -3.38 5.20
C LEU A 20 2.98 -3.18 6.62
N GLY A 21 2.55 -4.26 7.25
CA GLY A 21 2.02 -4.24 8.62
C GLY A 21 0.58 -3.78 8.76
N SER A 22 -0.09 -3.46 7.67
CA SER A 22 -1.46 -2.97 7.63
C SER A 22 -2.47 -4.11 7.35
N SER A 23 -3.70 -3.75 7.01
CA SER A 23 -4.79 -4.63 6.61
C SER A 23 -5.71 -3.90 5.62
N TRP A 24 -6.77 -4.58 5.14
CA TRP A 24 -7.80 -3.95 4.31
C TRP A 24 -8.42 -2.69 4.96
N ARG A 25 -8.36 -2.59 6.30
CA ARG A 25 -8.94 -1.47 7.06
C ARG A 25 -8.25 -0.14 6.79
N SER A 26 -7.01 -0.14 6.33
CA SER A 26 -6.29 1.07 5.90
C SER A 26 -7.07 1.89 4.87
N TRP A 27 -7.91 1.23 4.08
CA TRP A 27 -8.70 1.84 3.02
C TRP A 27 -10.02 2.46 3.49
N GLN A 28 -10.35 2.38 4.79
CA GLN A 28 -11.66 2.86 5.32
C GLN A 28 -11.95 4.32 4.97
N THR A 29 -10.94 5.16 4.83
CA THR A 29 -11.07 6.58 4.47
C THR A 29 -11.64 6.82 3.08
N ILE A 30 -11.42 5.88 2.15
CA ILE A 30 -11.85 5.97 0.74
C ILE A 30 -12.75 4.81 0.30
N LEU A 31 -12.98 3.84 1.17
CA LEU A 31 -13.72 2.62 0.83
C LEU A 31 -15.15 2.93 0.35
N ASN A 32 -15.88 3.77 1.09
CA ASN A 32 -17.26 4.11 0.74
C ASN A 32 -17.36 4.95 -0.55
N PRO A 33 -16.56 6.01 -0.76
CA PRO A 33 -16.53 6.71 -2.05
C PRO A 33 -16.25 5.80 -3.24
N LEU A 34 -15.29 4.87 -3.11
CA LEU A 34 -15.00 3.90 -4.18
C LEU A 34 -16.12 2.89 -4.38
N ALA A 35 -16.73 2.40 -3.29
CA ALA A 35 -17.80 1.42 -3.32
C ALA A 35 -19.13 1.99 -3.88
N ALA A 36 -19.27 3.30 -3.95
CA ALA A 36 -20.42 3.93 -4.61
C ALA A 36 -20.41 3.73 -6.15
N GLU A 37 -19.21 3.48 -6.74
CA GLU A 37 -19.05 3.39 -8.20
C GLU A 37 -18.41 2.06 -8.66
N ARG A 38 -17.86 1.26 -7.74
CA ARG A 38 -17.08 0.06 -8.06
C ARG A 38 -17.40 -1.10 -7.09
N ALA A 39 -17.26 -2.32 -7.58
CA ALA A 39 -17.20 -3.51 -6.73
C ALA A 39 -15.81 -3.62 -6.09
N VAL A 40 -15.60 -2.92 -4.98
CA VAL A 40 -14.31 -2.88 -4.28
C VAL A 40 -14.01 -4.20 -3.58
N VAL A 41 -12.85 -4.77 -3.84
CA VAL A 41 -12.30 -5.96 -3.18
C VAL A 41 -11.01 -5.55 -2.45
N ALA A 42 -11.08 -5.39 -1.13
CA ALA A 42 -9.92 -5.04 -0.31
C ALA A 42 -9.41 -6.27 0.45
N ILE A 43 -8.17 -6.67 0.17
CA ILE A 43 -7.57 -7.90 0.69
C ILE A 43 -6.66 -7.64 1.89
N ASP A 44 -6.51 -8.65 2.74
CA ASP A 44 -5.37 -8.77 3.66
C ASP A 44 -4.28 -9.62 3.00
N LEU A 45 -3.09 -9.08 2.82
CA LEU A 45 -1.95 -9.85 2.30
C LEU A 45 -1.60 -11.03 3.21
N PRO A 46 -1.07 -12.14 2.68
CA PRO A 46 -0.64 -13.29 3.50
C PRO A 46 0.31 -12.92 4.63
N GLY A 47 -0.05 -13.29 5.86
CA GLY A 47 0.67 -12.95 7.09
C GLY A 47 0.41 -11.55 7.64
N PHE A 48 -0.66 -10.89 7.12
CA PHE A 48 -1.14 -9.59 7.57
C PHE A 48 -2.66 -9.63 7.80
N GLY A 49 -3.16 -8.74 8.66
CA GLY A 49 -4.58 -8.70 8.99
C GLY A 49 -5.07 -10.04 9.52
N LYS A 50 -6.05 -10.63 8.84
CA LYS A 50 -6.62 -11.95 9.15
C LYS A 50 -6.17 -13.06 8.20
N SER A 51 -5.32 -12.76 7.23
CA SER A 51 -4.78 -13.77 6.31
C SER A 51 -3.64 -14.55 6.97
N PRO A 52 -3.64 -15.89 6.90
CA PRO A 52 -2.54 -16.70 7.40
C PRO A 52 -1.25 -16.41 6.62
N SER A 53 -0.11 -16.62 7.26
CA SER A 53 1.21 -16.52 6.61
C SER A 53 1.38 -17.58 5.53
N LEU A 54 2.21 -17.27 4.52
CA LEU A 54 2.63 -18.26 3.52
C LEU A 54 3.44 -19.38 4.20
N ALA A 55 3.24 -20.59 3.75
CA ALA A 55 4.16 -21.69 4.05
C ALA A 55 5.43 -21.49 3.21
N GLY A 56 6.54 -21.10 3.84
CA GLY A 56 7.84 -20.93 3.19
C GLY A 56 8.29 -19.48 3.03
N GLU A 57 8.88 -19.17 1.88
CA GLU A 57 9.46 -17.83 1.63
C GLU A 57 8.40 -16.73 1.57
N VAL A 58 8.67 -15.61 2.27
CA VAL A 58 7.87 -14.39 2.21
C VAL A 58 8.69 -13.32 1.50
N SER A 59 8.30 -13.00 0.28
CA SER A 59 8.98 -12.05 -0.60
C SER A 59 7.98 -11.30 -1.47
N VAL A 60 8.43 -10.23 -2.14
CA VAL A 60 7.61 -9.51 -3.15
C VAL A 60 7.10 -10.51 -4.20
N ARG A 61 7.97 -11.42 -4.66
CA ARG A 61 7.62 -12.43 -5.65
C ARG A 61 6.52 -13.37 -5.18
N THR A 62 6.64 -13.93 -3.97
CA THR A 62 5.67 -14.91 -3.44
C THR A 62 4.36 -14.26 -3.06
N LEU A 63 4.37 -13.04 -2.52
CA LEU A 63 3.13 -12.27 -2.27
C LEU A 63 2.43 -11.87 -3.58
N SER A 64 3.18 -11.46 -4.62
CA SER A 64 2.59 -11.18 -5.93
C SER A 64 1.94 -12.44 -6.54
N ASN A 65 2.60 -13.60 -6.41
CA ASN A 65 2.02 -14.88 -6.86
C ASN A 65 0.72 -15.20 -6.10
N ALA A 66 0.70 -14.96 -4.79
CA ALA A 66 -0.47 -15.18 -3.95
C ALA A 66 -1.65 -14.27 -4.35
N VAL A 67 -1.38 -12.99 -4.67
CA VAL A 67 -2.41 -12.07 -5.17
C VAL A 67 -2.90 -12.51 -6.55
N ALA A 68 -2.01 -12.89 -7.47
CA ALA A 68 -2.40 -13.38 -8.80
C ALA A 68 -3.25 -14.67 -8.71
N GLN A 69 -2.90 -15.59 -7.82
CA GLN A 69 -3.67 -16.80 -7.56
C GLN A 69 -5.06 -16.46 -6.99
N PHE A 70 -5.14 -15.54 -6.01
CA PHE A 70 -6.42 -15.07 -5.47
C PHE A 70 -7.33 -14.50 -6.56
N LEU A 71 -6.77 -13.66 -7.45
CA LEU A 71 -7.53 -13.09 -8.56
C LEU A 71 -8.04 -14.17 -9.53
N SER A 72 -7.23 -15.18 -9.82
CA SER A 72 -7.63 -16.32 -10.66
C SER A 72 -8.72 -17.17 -10.02
N GLU A 73 -8.59 -17.47 -8.71
CA GLU A 73 -9.57 -18.29 -7.96
C GLU A 73 -10.94 -17.61 -7.78
N HIS A 74 -11.00 -16.27 -7.94
CA HIS A 74 -12.23 -15.48 -7.77
C HIS A 74 -12.74 -14.86 -9.07
N ASP A 75 -12.25 -15.28 -10.25
CA ASP A 75 -12.60 -14.74 -11.57
C ASP A 75 -12.39 -13.22 -11.67
N LEU A 76 -11.30 -12.73 -11.07
CA LEU A 76 -10.93 -11.31 -11.00
C LEU A 76 -9.68 -10.96 -11.83
N LEU A 77 -9.19 -11.86 -12.71
CA LEU A 77 -8.09 -11.53 -13.61
C LEU A 77 -8.47 -10.36 -14.52
N GLY A 78 -7.54 -9.45 -14.75
CA GLY A 78 -7.77 -8.23 -15.52
C GLY A 78 -8.48 -7.11 -14.73
N THR A 79 -8.72 -7.30 -13.41
CA THR A 79 -9.32 -6.25 -12.57
C THR A 79 -8.35 -5.08 -12.38
N ASP A 80 -8.91 -3.87 -12.28
CA ASP A 80 -8.12 -2.69 -11.93
C ASP A 80 -7.63 -2.79 -10.48
N ALA A 81 -6.45 -2.25 -10.19
CA ALA A 81 -5.85 -2.41 -8.88
C ALA A 81 -5.25 -1.12 -8.32
N VAL A 82 -5.40 -0.96 -7.01
CA VAL A 82 -4.71 0.08 -6.23
C VAL A 82 -3.85 -0.57 -5.18
N GLY A 83 -2.60 -0.17 -5.10
CA GLY A 83 -1.70 -0.58 -4.03
C GLY A 83 -1.17 0.61 -3.23
N SER A 84 -0.89 0.39 -1.95
CA SER A 84 -0.22 1.36 -1.09
C SER A 84 1.08 0.80 -0.54
N SER A 85 2.20 1.56 -0.61
CA SER A 85 3.50 1.18 -0.06
C SER A 85 4.00 -0.19 -0.56
N LEU A 86 4.02 -1.23 0.29
CA LEU A 86 4.28 -2.62 -0.13
C LEU A 86 3.28 -3.06 -1.20
N GLY A 87 1.98 -2.83 -0.98
CA GLY A 87 0.95 -3.15 -1.96
C GLY A 87 1.15 -2.43 -3.28
N ALA A 88 1.62 -1.17 -3.24
CA ALA A 88 1.97 -0.40 -4.44
C ALA A 88 3.10 -1.08 -5.25
N ARG A 89 4.11 -1.62 -4.56
CA ARG A 89 5.17 -2.40 -5.20
C ARG A 89 4.64 -3.72 -5.81
N LEU A 90 3.70 -4.39 -5.11
CA LEU A 90 3.11 -5.64 -5.62
C LEU A 90 2.28 -5.40 -6.88
N VAL A 91 1.46 -4.34 -6.92
CA VAL A 91 0.65 -4.05 -8.12
C VAL A 91 1.53 -3.58 -9.30
N LEU A 92 2.65 -2.89 -9.06
CA LEU A 92 3.65 -2.59 -10.09
C LEU A 92 4.29 -3.87 -10.65
N GLU A 93 4.65 -4.81 -9.78
CA GLU A 93 5.22 -6.10 -10.19
C GLU A 93 4.20 -6.91 -11.00
N LEU A 94 2.93 -6.95 -10.60
CA LEU A 94 1.86 -7.63 -11.34
C LEU A 94 1.57 -6.95 -12.68
N ALA A 95 1.58 -5.62 -12.75
CA ALA A 95 1.46 -4.86 -13.99
C ALA A 95 2.61 -5.19 -14.95
N ARG A 96 3.85 -5.28 -14.42
CA ARG A 96 5.04 -5.64 -15.20
C ARG A 96 4.95 -7.05 -15.81
N ARG A 97 4.37 -8.01 -15.09
CA ARG A 97 4.17 -9.37 -15.60
C ARG A 97 3.14 -9.45 -16.73
N GLY A 98 2.22 -8.50 -16.78
CA GLY A 98 1.13 -8.47 -17.73
C GLY A 98 0.06 -9.55 -17.51
N GLY A 99 -1.11 -9.36 -18.09
CA GLY A 99 -2.21 -10.35 -18.10
C GLY A 99 -2.93 -10.59 -16.76
N VAL A 100 -2.48 -9.97 -15.66
CA VAL A 100 -3.04 -10.17 -14.32
C VAL A 100 -3.96 -9.03 -13.90
N LEU A 101 -3.56 -7.79 -14.16
CA LEU A 101 -4.28 -6.57 -13.76
C LEU A 101 -4.73 -5.76 -14.98
N GLY A 102 -5.79 -4.97 -14.79
CA GLY A 102 -6.21 -3.88 -15.65
C GLY A 102 -5.38 -2.61 -15.38
N SER A 103 -6.06 -1.47 -15.25
CA SER A 103 -5.45 -0.19 -14.86
C SER A 103 -4.90 -0.25 -13.44
N VAL A 104 -3.78 0.45 -13.17
CA VAL A 104 -3.09 0.37 -11.88
C VAL A 104 -2.84 1.76 -11.31
N VAL A 105 -3.15 1.93 -10.02
CA VAL A 105 -2.74 3.09 -9.21
C VAL A 105 -1.81 2.62 -8.10
N SER A 106 -0.57 3.08 -8.12
CA SER A 106 0.50 2.72 -7.17
C SER A 106 0.81 3.92 -6.28
N LEU A 107 0.44 3.86 -4.99
CA LEU A 107 0.54 4.97 -4.03
C LEU A 107 1.77 4.80 -3.12
N GLY A 108 2.75 5.70 -3.23
CA GLY A 108 3.96 5.71 -2.40
C GLY A 108 4.76 4.39 -2.45
N PRO A 109 5.07 3.84 -3.63
CA PRO A 109 5.67 2.51 -3.72
C PRO A 109 7.05 2.44 -3.09
N GLY A 110 7.31 1.35 -2.33
CA GLY A 110 8.64 0.98 -1.89
C GLY A 110 9.47 0.33 -3.00
N GLY A 111 10.80 0.31 -2.84
CA GLY A 111 11.68 -0.42 -3.76
C GLY A 111 12.53 0.45 -4.69
N PHE A 112 12.37 1.77 -4.65
CA PHE A 112 13.11 2.72 -5.50
C PHE A 112 14.24 3.43 -4.73
N TRP A 113 14.80 2.77 -3.73
CA TRP A 113 15.91 3.28 -2.92
C TRP A 113 17.21 3.35 -3.70
N GLY A 114 17.99 4.42 -3.46
CA GLY A 114 19.36 4.53 -3.91
C GLY A 114 20.35 4.38 -2.72
N GLY A 115 21.41 3.62 -2.91
CA GLY A 115 22.50 3.52 -1.96
C GLY A 115 22.07 3.20 -0.52
N TRP A 116 22.33 4.12 0.41
CA TRP A 116 22.06 3.99 1.83
C TRP A 116 20.58 4.21 2.24
N GLU A 117 19.72 4.73 1.37
CA GLU A 117 18.30 5.01 1.67
C GLU A 117 17.56 3.77 2.19
N ARG A 118 17.86 2.58 1.64
CA ARG A 118 17.27 1.31 2.09
C ARG A 118 17.57 0.97 3.55
N TYR A 119 18.74 1.33 4.04
CA TYR A 119 19.13 1.07 5.43
C TYR A 119 18.46 2.04 6.39
N ILE A 120 18.32 3.31 6.01
CA ILE A 120 17.52 4.29 6.79
C ILE A 120 16.07 3.84 6.84
N TYR A 121 15.48 3.45 5.70
CA TYR A 121 14.13 2.89 5.65
C TYR A 121 14.02 1.71 6.63
N GLN A 122 14.90 0.72 6.55
CA GLN A 122 14.89 -0.44 7.43
C GLN A 122 14.97 -0.04 8.91
N SER A 123 15.92 0.81 9.26
CA SER A 123 16.16 1.21 10.65
C SER A 123 14.98 1.99 11.22
N SER A 124 14.42 2.94 10.46
CA SER A 124 13.28 3.74 10.87
C SER A 124 12.01 2.89 11.05
N ILE A 125 11.75 1.95 10.14
CA ILE A 125 10.61 1.03 10.21
C ILE A 125 10.76 0.02 11.35
N CYS A 126 11.96 -0.52 11.57
CA CYS A 126 12.23 -1.38 12.72
C CYS A 126 12.05 -0.63 14.04
N PHE A 127 12.54 0.60 14.13
CA PHE A 127 12.38 1.43 15.31
C PHE A 127 10.92 1.74 15.59
N SER A 128 10.18 2.23 14.59
CA SER A 128 8.76 2.56 14.74
C SER A 128 7.94 1.34 15.17
N ARG A 129 8.21 0.15 14.60
CA ARG A 129 7.51 -1.07 15.01
C ARG A 129 7.81 -1.47 16.45
N ARG A 130 9.08 -1.39 16.87
CA ARG A 130 9.47 -1.67 18.27
C ARG A 130 8.74 -0.73 19.23
N LEU A 131 8.73 0.57 18.91
CA LEU A 131 8.04 1.58 19.71
C LEU A 131 6.53 1.29 19.78
N VAL A 132 5.88 1.06 18.64
CA VAL A 132 4.44 0.73 18.61
C VAL A 132 4.14 -0.54 19.40
N ARG A 133 4.97 -1.57 19.32
CA ARG A 133 4.80 -2.80 20.10
C ARG A 133 4.93 -2.57 21.61
N SER A 134 5.91 -1.79 22.05
CA SER A 134 6.10 -1.48 23.47
C SER A 134 4.99 -0.61 24.06
N LEU A 135 4.34 0.20 23.22
CA LEU A 135 3.27 1.11 23.63
C LEU A 135 1.85 0.54 23.46
N GLN A 136 1.69 -0.75 23.10
CA GLN A 136 0.35 -1.34 22.85
C GLN A 136 -0.62 -1.19 24.01
N PHE A 137 -0.14 -1.26 25.26
CA PHE A 137 -0.96 -1.08 26.46
C PHE A 137 -1.55 0.33 26.58
N ALA A 138 -0.82 1.35 26.11
CA ALA A 138 -1.24 2.75 26.13
C ALA A 138 -1.86 3.22 24.81
N MET A 139 -1.88 2.36 23.79
CA MET A 139 -2.31 2.72 22.43
C MET A 139 -3.73 3.31 22.36
N PRO A 140 -4.74 2.81 23.11
CA PRO A 140 -6.07 3.44 23.12
C PRO A 140 -6.04 4.89 23.57
N SER A 141 -5.25 5.24 24.60
CA SER A 141 -5.08 6.61 25.08
C SER A 141 -4.29 7.46 24.07
N ILE A 142 -3.18 6.93 23.54
CA ILE A 142 -2.34 7.64 22.55
C ILE A 142 -3.15 7.99 21.31
N THR A 143 -3.96 7.07 20.79
CA THR A 143 -4.77 7.32 19.60
C THR A 143 -5.98 8.19 19.87
N GLY A 144 -6.40 8.35 21.11
CA GLY A 144 -7.52 9.17 21.53
C GLY A 144 -7.31 10.69 21.31
N HIS A 145 -6.08 11.17 21.40
CA HIS A 145 -5.78 12.61 21.32
C HIS A 145 -5.14 13.00 19.98
N GLU A 146 -5.50 14.14 19.42
CA GLU A 146 -4.98 14.63 18.13
C GLU A 146 -3.47 14.85 18.14
N TRP A 147 -2.93 15.48 19.19
CA TRP A 147 -1.51 15.77 19.27
C TRP A 147 -0.66 14.49 19.32
N SER A 148 -1.11 13.48 20.07
CA SER A 148 -0.39 12.19 20.16
C SER A 148 -0.49 11.38 18.86
N ARG A 149 -1.63 11.44 18.14
CA ARG A 149 -1.72 10.87 16.79
C ARG A 149 -0.75 11.53 15.82
N LYS A 150 -0.62 12.89 15.87
CA LYS A 150 0.37 13.62 15.05
C LYS A 150 1.79 13.14 15.33
N LEU A 151 2.15 12.96 16.59
CA LEU A 151 3.48 12.49 16.97
C LEU A 151 3.70 11.02 16.57
N LEU A 152 2.74 10.15 16.88
CA LEU A 152 2.80 8.73 16.58
C LEU A 152 2.96 8.44 15.08
N LEU A 153 2.23 9.17 14.26
CA LEU A 153 2.18 8.97 12.81
C LEU A 153 3.04 9.97 12.03
N ALA A 154 3.89 10.76 12.69
CA ALA A 154 4.69 11.84 12.06
C ALA A 154 5.55 11.35 10.88
N GLN A 155 5.94 10.07 10.87
CA GLN A 155 6.68 9.46 9.77
C GLN A 155 5.77 9.12 8.58
N PHE A 156 4.49 8.79 8.84
CA PHE A 156 3.60 8.17 7.87
C PHE A 156 2.56 9.13 7.28
N SER A 157 2.06 10.08 8.07
CA SER A 157 0.96 10.96 7.68
C SER A 157 1.28 12.42 8.00
N ALA A 158 0.99 13.29 7.07
CA ALA A 158 1.05 14.74 7.25
C ALA A 158 -0.24 15.31 7.87
N GLN A 159 -1.36 14.54 7.84
CA GLN A 159 -2.69 14.95 8.31
C GLN A 159 -3.23 14.05 9.43
N ALA A 160 -2.36 13.41 10.21
CA ALA A 160 -2.70 12.39 11.21
C ALA A 160 -3.76 12.82 12.24
N ALA A 161 -3.89 14.13 12.52
CA ALA A 161 -4.94 14.66 13.41
C ALA A 161 -6.36 14.40 12.89
N ARG A 162 -6.54 14.36 11.57
CA ARG A 162 -7.85 14.18 10.92
C ARG A 162 -8.32 12.73 10.92
N LEU A 163 -7.42 11.78 11.17
CA LEU A 163 -7.75 10.36 11.21
C LEU A 163 -8.58 10.05 12.46
N SER A 164 -9.55 9.16 12.33
CA SER A 164 -10.33 8.71 13.48
C SER A 164 -9.46 7.93 14.46
N PRO A 165 -9.67 8.08 15.78
CA PRO A 165 -8.96 7.31 16.81
C PRO A 165 -9.05 5.80 16.59
N SER A 166 -10.22 5.29 16.16
CA SER A 166 -10.46 3.87 15.92
C SER A 166 -9.64 3.34 14.76
N LEU A 167 -9.57 4.06 13.63
CA LEU A 167 -8.74 3.68 12.49
C LEU A 167 -7.27 3.58 12.90
N VAL A 168 -6.75 4.62 13.57
CA VAL A 168 -5.34 4.63 13.99
C VAL A 168 -5.05 3.52 14.99
N LEU A 169 -5.96 3.24 15.94
CA LEU A 169 -5.79 2.16 16.89
C LEU A 169 -5.73 0.79 16.19
N GLU A 170 -6.62 0.54 15.24
CA GLU A 170 -6.64 -0.71 14.47
C GLU A 170 -5.37 -0.88 13.64
N GLU A 171 -4.92 0.18 12.96
CA GLU A 171 -3.68 0.17 12.17
C GLU A 171 -2.45 -0.09 13.07
N MET A 172 -2.36 0.55 14.24
CA MET A 172 -1.23 0.32 15.16
C MET A 172 -1.24 -1.09 15.76
N ARG A 173 -2.41 -1.69 15.98
CA ARG A 173 -2.54 -3.09 16.39
C ARG A 173 -2.10 -4.04 15.27
N SER A 174 -2.57 -3.82 14.05
CA SER A 174 -2.15 -4.59 12.88
C SER A 174 -0.63 -4.50 12.67
N TYR A 175 -0.08 -3.28 12.72
CA TYR A 175 1.36 -3.02 12.56
C TYR A 175 2.22 -3.75 13.61
N ALA A 176 1.74 -3.84 14.85
CA ALA A 176 2.43 -4.55 15.92
C ALA A 176 2.38 -6.07 15.75
N SER A 177 1.22 -6.63 15.37
CA SER A 177 0.94 -8.06 15.38
C SER A 177 1.28 -8.81 14.10
N ALA A 178 1.45 -8.12 12.95
CA ALA A 178 1.66 -8.72 11.64
C ALA A 178 2.80 -9.77 11.65
N GLU A 179 2.46 -11.02 11.34
CA GLU A 179 3.37 -12.18 11.42
C GLU A 179 4.50 -12.10 10.39
N SER A 180 4.15 -11.84 9.14
CA SER A 180 5.10 -11.78 8.03
C SER A 180 5.92 -10.49 7.96
N PHE A 181 5.71 -9.55 8.88
CA PHE A 181 6.33 -8.21 8.84
C PHE A 181 7.85 -8.25 8.72
N SER A 182 8.54 -8.99 9.60
CA SER A 182 10.01 -8.99 9.66
C SER A 182 10.64 -9.67 8.45
N LEU A 183 10.01 -10.73 7.95
CA LEU A 183 10.45 -11.43 6.73
C LEU A 183 10.28 -10.51 5.52
N MET A 184 9.10 -9.89 5.39
CA MET A 184 8.81 -9.00 4.27
C MET A 184 9.67 -7.73 4.30
N LEU A 185 9.93 -7.13 5.47
CA LEU A 185 10.84 -5.99 5.58
C LEU A 185 12.27 -6.36 5.16
N ARG A 186 12.72 -7.57 5.51
CA ARG A 186 14.02 -8.07 5.06
C ARG A 186 14.08 -8.21 3.55
N ASP A 187 13.05 -8.79 2.94
CA ASP A 187 12.97 -8.93 1.49
C ASP A 187 12.90 -7.58 0.77
N LEU A 188 12.11 -6.64 1.28
CA LEU A 188 12.05 -5.29 0.73
C LEU A 188 13.43 -4.61 0.65
N VAL A 189 14.30 -4.86 1.63
CA VAL A 189 15.63 -4.20 1.74
C VAL A 189 16.73 -4.99 1.03
N ARG A 190 16.68 -6.32 1.09
CA ARG A 190 17.76 -7.22 0.63
C ARG A 190 17.40 -8.11 -0.54
N GLY A 191 16.11 -8.20 -0.85
CA GLY A 191 15.60 -8.98 -1.99
C GLY A 191 15.89 -8.33 -3.33
N ALA A 192 15.34 -8.90 -4.38
CA ALA A 192 15.47 -8.37 -5.73
C ALA A 192 14.96 -6.93 -5.82
N PRO A 193 15.68 -6.02 -6.51
CA PRO A 193 15.19 -4.68 -6.77
C PRO A 193 13.90 -4.70 -7.59
N GLN A 194 13.16 -3.59 -7.59
CA GLN A 194 12.03 -3.43 -8.50
C GLN A 194 12.56 -3.36 -9.94
N GLU A 195 12.08 -4.27 -10.77
CA GLU A 195 12.31 -4.22 -12.21
C GLU A 195 11.31 -3.29 -12.89
N GLY A 196 11.72 -2.68 -13.97
CA GLY A 196 10.89 -1.76 -14.75
C GLY A 196 10.26 -2.39 -15.98
N LEU A 197 9.70 -1.55 -16.81
CA LEU A 197 9.10 -1.85 -18.11
C LEU A 197 9.75 -1.02 -19.21
N ALA A 198 9.85 -1.57 -20.41
CA ALA A 198 10.26 -0.81 -21.57
C ALA A 198 9.18 0.23 -21.94
N ILE A 199 9.59 1.36 -22.48
CA ILE A 199 8.67 2.37 -22.99
C ILE A 199 7.74 1.77 -24.06
N GLY A 200 6.46 2.13 -24.01
CA GLY A 200 5.44 1.62 -24.93
C GLY A 200 4.94 0.21 -24.62
N SER A 201 5.40 -0.42 -23.52
CA SER A 201 4.99 -1.79 -23.18
C SER A 201 3.74 -1.88 -22.29
N MET A 202 3.28 -0.76 -21.73
CA MET A 202 2.07 -0.73 -20.89
C MET A 202 0.80 -0.75 -21.76
N ALA A 203 0.03 -1.84 -21.64
CA ALA A 203 -1.24 -1.97 -22.35
C ALA A 203 -2.42 -1.26 -21.67
N LYS A 204 -2.29 -0.92 -20.40
CA LYS A 204 -3.33 -0.29 -19.57
C LYS A 204 -2.79 0.91 -18.79
N PRO A 205 -3.63 1.88 -18.39
CA PRO A 205 -3.21 3.03 -17.62
C PRO A 205 -2.45 2.65 -16.34
N LEU A 206 -1.33 3.33 -16.10
CA LEU A 206 -0.55 3.22 -14.87
C LEU A 206 -0.32 4.61 -14.28
N VAL A 207 -0.73 4.79 -13.03
CA VAL A 207 -0.44 6.02 -12.27
C VAL A 207 0.40 5.67 -11.06
N ILE A 208 1.49 6.44 -10.85
CA ILE A 208 2.28 6.40 -9.63
C ILE A 208 1.99 7.68 -8.86
N GLY A 209 1.31 7.55 -7.70
CA GLY A 209 0.99 8.66 -6.82
C GLY A 209 2.02 8.79 -5.70
N TRP A 210 2.49 10.01 -5.42
CA TRP A 210 3.51 10.25 -4.38
C TRP A 210 3.20 11.48 -3.53
N GLY A 211 3.34 11.35 -2.20
CA GLY A 211 3.22 12.47 -1.28
C GLY A 211 4.48 13.34 -1.26
N ARG A 212 4.34 14.66 -1.38
CA ARG A 212 5.47 15.61 -1.29
C ARG A 212 6.16 15.60 0.07
N LEU A 213 5.44 15.20 1.12
CA LEU A 213 5.93 15.16 2.50
C LEU A 213 6.23 13.73 2.98
N ASP A 214 6.35 12.77 2.05
CA ASP A 214 6.64 11.37 2.38
C ASP A 214 8.03 11.24 3.04
N ARG A 215 8.04 10.69 4.26
CA ARG A 215 9.23 10.45 5.07
C ARG A 215 9.61 8.97 5.16
N VAL A 216 8.85 8.11 4.50
CA VAL A 216 9.09 6.65 4.40
C VAL A 216 9.73 6.34 3.06
N CYS A 217 9.03 6.61 1.97
CA CYS A 217 9.54 6.55 0.60
C CYS A 217 9.76 7.97 0.11
N LEU A 218 11.02 8.44 0.17
CA LEU A 218 11.33 9.86 -0.03
C LEU A 218 10.93 10.35 -1.43
N PRO A 219 10.39 11.58 -1.57
CA PRO A 219 9.91 12.13 -2.84
C PRO A 219 10.92 12.06 -4.00
N ARG A 220 12.22 12.16 -3.72
CA ARG A 220 13.30 12.01 -4.72
C ARG A 220 13.33 10.63 -5.38
N GLN A 221 12.70 9.62 -4.77
CA GLN A 221 12.61 8.27 -5.32
C GLN A 221 11.59 8.18 -6.48
N ALA A 222 10.66 9.12 -6.56
CA ALA A 222 9.68 9.18 -7.65
C ALA A 222 10.35 9.31 -9.04
N ALA A 223 11.46 10.02 -9.13
CA ALA A 223 12.22 10.11 -10.38
C ALA A 223 12.78 8.76 -10.83
N ARG A 224 13.24 7.92 -9.89
CA ARG A 224 13.69 6.55 -10.19
C ARG A 224 12.53 5.63 -10.57
N ALA A 225 11.38 5.80 -9.93
CA ALA A 225 10.17 5.08 -10.31
C ALA A 225 9.73 5.44 -11.74
N GLN A 226 9.77 6.73 -12.11
CA GLN A 226 9.46 7.20 -13.47
C GLN A 226 10.43 6.65 -14.51
N GLN A 227 11.73 6.52 -14.16
CA GLN A 227 12.73 5.92 -15.08
C GLN A 227 12.46 4.43 -15.32
N LEU A 228 12.02 3.70 -14.30
CA LEU A 228 11.71 2.27 -14.42
C LEU A 228 10.33 2.00 -15.05
N PHE A 229 9.41 2.94 -14.93
CA PHE A 229 8.06 2.86 -15.52
C PHE A 229 7.79 4.14 -16.35
N PRO A 230 8.42 4.28 -17.52
CA PRO A 230 8.37 5.52 -18.30
C PRO A 230 6.97 5.87 -18.81
N ASP A 231 6.10 4.88 -19.03
CA ASP A 231 4.71 5.09 -19.45
C ASP A 231 3.77 5.47 -18.29
N ALA A 232 4.25 5.41 -17.04
CA ALA A 232 3.44 5.76 -15.89
C ALA A 232 3.24 7.28 -15.78
N ARG A 233 2.02 7.70 -15.55
CA ARG A 233 1.72 9.08 -15.14
C ARG A 233 2.10 9.27 -13.67
N LEU A 234 3.00 10.20 -13.37
CA LEU A 234 3.33 10.59 -12.01
C LEU A 234 2.32 11.64 -11.50
N HIS A 235 1.69 11.34 -10.36
CA HIS A 235 0.79 12.26 -9.66
C HIS A 235 1.36 12.64 -8.29
N TRP A 236 1.40 13.96 -8.01
CA TRP A 236 1.90 14.49 -6.75
C TRP A 236 0.75 14.93 -5.83
N PHE A 237 0.76 14.42 -4.61
CA PHE A 237 -0.11 14.88 -3.53
C PHE A 237 0.64 15.92 -2.68
N GLU A 238 0.28 17.19 -2.79
CA GLU A 238 1.08 18.30 -2.25
C GLU A 238 1.21 18.31 -0.72
N ARG A 239 0.14 18.02 0.01
CA ARG A 239 0.13 18.04 1.49
C ARG A 239 0.03 16.66 2.12
N CYS A 240 0.60 15.64 1.47
CA CYS A 240 0.53 14.24 1.89
C CYS A 240 1.88 13.70 2.30
N GLY A 241 1.87 12.88 3.36
CA GLY A 241 2.95 11.97 3.71
C GLY A 241 2.92 10.69 2.88
N HIS A 242 3.15 9.57 3.55
CA HIS A 242 3.29 8.26 2.90
C HIS A 242 1.97 7.63 2.43
N PHE A 243 0.85 8.02 3.04
CA PHE A 243 -0.46 7.44 2.77
C PHE A 243 -1.45 8.48 2.20
N PRO A 244 -1.48 8.70 0.88
CA PRO A 244 -2.41 9.65 0.25
C PRO A 244 -3.88 9.36 0.60
N HIS A 245 -4.29 8.10 0.68
CA HIS A 245 -5.65 7.70 1.05
C HIS A 245 -6.03 8.10 2.50
N TRP A 246 -5.05 8.44 3.36
CA TRP A 246 -5.28 9.00 4.68
C TRP A 246 -5.26 10.53 4.68
N ASP A 247 -4.29 11.11 3.96
CA ASP A 247 -3.99 12.54 4.04
C ASP A 247 -4.83 13.38 3.06
N ALA A 248 -5.22 12.80 1.92
CA ALA A 248 -6.02 13.41 0.86
C ALA A 248 -7.04 12.40 0.29
N PRO A 249 -8.00 11.92 1.10
CA PRO A 249 -8.89 10.82 0.71
C PRO A 249 -9.73 11.15 -0.52
N GLU A 250 -10.27 12.36 -0.62
CA GLU A 250 -11.12 12.79 -1.75
C GLU A 250 -10.33 12.84 -3.06
N GLU A 251 -9.12 13.44 -3.03
CA GLU A 251 -8.23 13.51 -4.19
C GLU A 251 -7.78 12.11 -4.61
N THR A 252 -7.48 11.24 -3.64
CA THR A 252 -7.06 9.86 -3.90
C THR A 252 -8.20 9.04 -4.53
N ALA A 253 -9.42 9.13 -4.00
CA ALA A 253 -10.57 8.42 -4.56
C ALA A 253 -10.86 8.88 -6.00
N ARG A 254 -10.85 10.18 -6.25
CA ARG A 254 -11.03 10.75 -7.60
C ARG A 254 -9.94 10.25 -8.56
N LEU A 255 -8.66 10.32 -8.19
CA LEU A 255 -7.54 9.83 -9.00
C LEU A 255 -7.70 8.35 -9.39
N ILE A 256 -8.14 7.53 -8.42
CA ILE A 256 -8.40 6.10 -8.64
C ILE A 256 -9.51 5.93 -9.65
N LEU A 257 -10.66 6.55 -9.44
CA LEU A 257 -11.82 6.43 -10.33
C LEU A 257 -11.51 6.91 -11.73
N GLU A 258 -10.88 8.07 -11.90
CA GLU A 258 -10.45 8.61 -13.20
C GLU A 258 -9.48 7.67 -13.94
N THR A 259 -8.55 7.03 -13.21
CA THR A 259 -7.55 6.14 -13.82
C THR A 259 -8.16 4.80 -14.24
N THR A 260 -9.23 4.38 -13.59
CA THR A 260 -9.84 3.04 -13.74
C THR A 260 -11.21 3.08 -14.43
N SER A 261 -11.56 4.20 -15.07
CA SER A 261 -12.89 4.42 -15.72
C SER A 261 -13.08 3.63 -17.01
N ASP A 262 -12.01 3.16 -17.66
CA ASP A 262 -12.04 2.50 -18.99
C ASP A 262 -12.29 0.98 -18.91
#